data_6feba22fd1b97a11b25cbcb4262e827b
#
_entry.id   6feba22fd1b97a11b25cbcb4262e827b
#
_cell.length_a   1.000
_cell.length_b   1.000
_cell.length_c   1.000
_cell.angle_alpha   90.00
_cell.angle_beta   90.00
_cell.angle_gamma   90.00
#
_symmetry.space_group_name_H-M   'P 1'
#
loop_
_entity.id
_entity.type
_entity.pdbx_description
1 polymer ?
#
loop_
_entity_poly.entity_id
_entity_poly.type
_entity_poly.pdbx_seq_one_letter_code
_entity_poly.pdbx_strand_id
1 'polypeptide(L)'
;MLGYIKKNKMSTRLTIVLLLFTICSFAQKREELVVSADKSIAEISPSMWGIFFEDINFAADGGLYAELIKNRSFEFANPLMGWSTEGKGKLLVINDGLRNPKNARYISIEPDNATFSLTNEGFRGIGLHENGTYKLSLRGKLVSDTQPKIVVQLLDTTNKIISERELTGLKPEWDTYSIVFKSSKTIQKAKFRLVFSGTGLVNLDMISLFPTDTWKGRPNGLRKDLVQKLADLKPGFVRFPGGCIVEGRDLANRYQWKETVGNPFDRKVMINRWNTEFDYRPAPDYFQTFGLGFYEYFQLAEDIGAKALPILNCGMACQFNTAELVANTELDPYIQDAVDLIEFANGDTTTKWGNLRAKWVTLNLSIWIDLGLGMSNGVHNISKNISCSKPF
;
A
#
# COMPACT_ATOMS: atom_id res chain seq x y z
N MET A 1 -73.69 43.63 37.96
CA MET A 1 -72.32 43.31 38.28
C MET A 1 -71.58 43.19 36.98
N LEU A 2 -70.85 44.24 36.61
CA LEU A 2 -70.02 44.27 35.35
C LEU A 2 -68.63 43.72 35.69
N GLY A 3 -68.25 42.59 35.06
CA GLY A 3 -66.92 42.02 35.14
C GLY A 3 -66.00 42.67 34.15
N TYR A 4 -64.95 43.32 34.62
CA TYR A 4 -63.92 44.00 33.86
C TYR A 4 -62.94 42.99 33.23
N ILE A 5 -62.93 42.87 31.88
CA ILE A 5 -61.95 42.05 31.17
C ILE A 5 -60.66 42.85 30.99
N LYS A 6 -59.64 42.53 31.76
CA LYS A 6 -58.29 43.09 31.64
C LYS A 6 -57.64 42.56 30.34
N LYS A 7 -57.63 43.33 29.27
CA LYS A 7 -56.95 43.04 28.00
C LYS A 7 -55.44 42.88 28.26
N ASN A 8 -54.93 41.69 28.04
CA ASN A 8 -53.56 41.32 28.25
C ASN A 8 -52.65 41.96 27.19
N LYS A 9 -52.05 43.13 27.49
CA LYS A 9 -51.09 43.87 26.63
C LYS A 9 -49.82 43.02 26.29
N MET A 10 -49.58 41.93 26.99
CA MET A 10 -48.46 41.04 26.77
C MET A 10 -48.65 40.15 25.55
N SER A 11 -49.87 39.73 25.25
CA SER A 11 -50.19 38.92 24.06
C SER A 11 -49.91 39.68 22.74
N THR A 12 -50.30 40.97 22.67
CA THR A 12 -50.11 41.78 21.46
C THR A 12 -48.62 42.05 21.19
N ARG A 13 -47.79 42.24 22.23
CA ARG A 13 -46.33 42.45 22.05
C ARG A 13 -45.66 41.18 21.60
N LEU A 14 -46.04 40.01 22.11
CA LEU A 14 -45.50 38.72 21.71
C LEU A 14 -45.84 38.39 20.27
N THR A 15 -47.05 38.71 19.81
CA THR A 15 -47.51 38.52 18.42
C THR A 15 -46.74 39.42 17.44
N ILE A 16 -46.43 40.68 17.82
CA ILE A 16 -45.65 41.61 17.00
C ILE A 16 -44.19 41.13 16.90
N VAL A 17 -43.59 40.63 17.97
CA VAL A 17 -42.22 40.10 17.96
C VAL A 17 -42.16 38.83 17.11
N LEU A 18 -43.11 37.92 17.17
CA LEU A 18 -43.17 36.76 16.27
C LEU A 18 -43.37 37.13 14.81
N LEU A 19 -44.20 38.16 14.50
CA LEU A 19 -44.37 38.65 13.11
C LEU A 19 -43.07 39.29 12.61
N LEU A 20 -42.31 40.02 13.42
CA LEU A 20 -41.03 40.58 13.02
C LEU A 20 -39.97 39.49 12.78
N PHE A 21 -39.97 38.41 13.54
CA PHE A 21 -39.11 37.27 13.30
C PHE A 21 -39.41 36.52 12.00
N THR A 22 -40.70 36.39 11.64
CA THR A 22 -41.08 35.76 10.37
C THR A 22 -40.73 36.62 9.15
N ILE A 23 -40.75 37.94 9.28
CA ILE A 23 -40.35 38.86 8.17
C ILE A 23 -38.84 38.83 7.95
N CYS A 24 -38.02 38.69 9.03
CA CYS A 24 -36.58 38.54 8.89
C CYS A 24 -36.16 37.20 8.24
N SER A 25 -36.98 36.15 8.36
CA SER A 25 -36.68 34.84 7.75
C SER A 25 -36.83 34.83 6.21
N PHE A 26 -37.51 35.81 5.62
CA PHE A 26 -37.66 35.95 4.17
C PHE A 26 -36.62 36.87 3.51
N ALA A 27 -35.72 37.46 4.30
CA ALA A 27 -34.70 38.38 3.79
C ALA A 27 -33.40 37.69 3.40
N GLN A 28 -33.36 36.37 3.22
CA GLN A 28 -32.24 35.70 2.60
C GLN A 28 -32.21 36.06 1.11
N LYS A 29 -31.38 37.05 0.77
CA LYS A 29 -31.02 37.32 -0.61
C LYS A 29 -30.47 36.04 -1.21
N ARG A 30 -31.19 35.45 -2.15
CA ARG A 30 -30.66 34.35 -2.95
C ARG A 30 -29.50 34.92 -3.75
N GLU A 31 -28.29 34.51 -3.37
CA GLU A 31 -27.11 34.74 -4.18
C GLU A 31 -27.22 33.80 -5.39
N GLU A 32 -27.31 34.37 -6.58
CA GLU A 32 -27.36 33.62 -7.83
C GLU A 32 -25.95 33.58 -8.42
N LEU A 33 -25.38 32.39 -8.51
CA LEU A 33 -24.15 32.16 -9.23
C LEU A 33 -24.47 31.92 -10.70
N VAL A 34 -24.23 32.90 -11.56
CA VAL A 34 -24.40 32.77 -13.00
C VAL A 34 -23.07 32.30 -13.61
N VAL A 35 -23.11 31.10 -14.18
CA VAL A 35 -21.95 30.51 -14.90
C VAL A 35 -22.22 30.65 -16.40
N SER A 36 -21.45 31.51 -17.07
CA SER A 36 -21.49 31.67 -18.53
C SER A 36 -20.64 30.58 -19.18
N ALA A 37 -21.22 29.40 -19.38
CA ALA A 37 -20.53 28.24 -19.95
C ALA A 37 -20.19 28.37 -21.44
N ASP A 38 -20.76 29.36 -22.11
CA ASP A 38 -20.53 29.73 -23.51
C ASP A 38 -19.27 30.59 -23.73
N LYS A 39 -18.69 31.11 -22.65
CA LYS A 39 -17.49 31.98 -22.69
C LYS A 39 -16.35 31.32 -21.97
N SER A 40 -15.48 30.62 -22.72
CA SER A 40 -14.18 30.17 -22.18
C SER A 40 -13.26 31.36 -21.98
N ILE A 41 -12.75 31.57 -20.76
CA ILE A 41 -11.85 32.68 -20.40
C ILE A 41 -10.40 32.25 -20.50
N ALA A 42 -10.11 30.96 -20.28
CA ALA A 42 -8.78 30.37 -20.33
C ALA A 42 -8.85 28.87 -20.58
N GLU A 43 -7.77 28.31 -21.09
CA GLU A 43 -7.59 26.86 -21.12
C GLU A 43 -7.23 26.35 -19.74
N ILE A 44 -7.81 25.23 -19.34
CA ILE A 44 -7.42 24.53 -18.10
C ILE A 44 -6.14 23.74 -18.40
N SER A 45 -5.08 24.04 -17.65
CA SER A 45 -3.83 23.30 -17.78
C SER A 45 -4.06 21.81 -17.52
N PRO A 46 -3.53 20.89 -18.35
CA PRO A 46 -3.60 19.46 -18.10
C PRO A 46 -3.01 19.04 -16.76
N SER A 47 -2.12 19.85 -16.17
CA SER A 47 -1.52 19.62 -14.85
C SER A 47 -2.26 20.31 -13.70
N MET A 48 -3.47 20.87 -13.93
CA MET A 48 -4.21 21.56 -12.88
C MET A 48 -4.74 20.62 -11.80
N TRP A 49 -4.97 19.36 -12.13
CA TRP A 49 -5.45 18.34 -11.21
C TRP A 49 -4.72 17.00 -11.41
N GLY A 50 -4.64 16.21 -10.36
CA GLY A 50 -3.96 14.94 -10.38
C GLY A 50 -4.46 14.02 -9.28
N ILE A 51 -3.76 12.93 -9.10
CA ILE A 51 -4.04 11.95 -8.05
C ILE A 51 -3.03 12.15 -6.92
N PHE A 52 -3.53 12.24 -5.70
CA PHE A 52 -2.74 12.05 -4.48
C PHE A 52 -2.95 10.61 -4.01
N PHE A 53 -1.87 9.85 -4.01
CA PHE A 53 -1.84 8.50 -3.46
C PHE A 53 -1.08 8.51 -2.13
N GLU A 54 -1.67 7.90 -1.11
CA GLU A 54 -1.00 7.59 0.14
C GLU A 54 -1.29 6.15 0.55
N ASP A 55 -0.27 5.42 1.00
CA ASP A 55 -0.44 4.06 1.50
C ASP A 55 -1.06 4.07 2.90
N ILE A 56 -2.38 4.27 2.93
CA ILE A 56 -3.27 4.25 4.10
C ILE A 56 -4.38 3.23 3.85
N ASN A 57 -4.85 2.55 4.90
CA ASN A 57 -5.93 1.55 4.80
C ASN A 57 -5.66 0.41 3.80
N PHE A 58 -4.42 -0.04 3.70
CA PHE A 58 -3.99 -1.06 2.72
C PHE A 58 -4.17 -0.61 1.27
N ALA A 59 -3.85 0.66 0.97
CA ALA A 59 -4.00 1.18 -0.38
C ALA A 59 -2.94 0.62 -1.36
N ALA A 60 -1.73 0.30 -0.87
CA ALA A 60 -0.71 -0.40 -1.64
C ALA A 60 -0.88 -1.90 -1.49
N ASP A 61 -0.33 -2.52 -0.44
CA ASP A 61 -0.51 -3.95 -0.15
C ASP A 61 -1.97 -4.25 0.20
N GLY A 62 -2.61 -5.13 -0.58
CA GLY A 62 -4.06 -5.42 -0.46
C GLY A 62 -4.98 -4.41 -1.17
N GLY A 63 -4.39 -3.40 -1.83
CA GLY A 63 -5.06 -2.38 -2.62
C GLY A 63 -4.62 -2.42 -4.08
N LEU A 64 -3.86 -1.40 -4.53
CA LEU A 64 -3.36 -1.32 -5.91
C LEU A 64 -2.38 -2.45 -6.26
N TYR A 65 -1.52 -2.83 -5.34
CA TYR A 65 -0.63 -3.98 -5.52
C TYR A 65 -1.44 -5.26 -5.41
N ALA A 66 -1.39 -6.08 -6.46
CA ALA A 66 -2.31 -7.21 -6.60
C ALA A 66 -1.93 -8.44 -5.77
N GLU A 67 -0.99 -8.34 -4.83
CA GLU A 67 -0.67 -9.41 -3.87
C GLU A 67 -1.88 -9.77 -3.02
N LEU A 68 -2.18 -11.06 -2.93
CA LEU A 68 -3.33 -11.57 -2.19
C LEU A 68 -2.95 -12.20 -0.83
N ILE A 69 -1.67 -12.49 -0.61
CA ILE A 69 -1.16 -13.08 0.63
C ILE A 69 -0.66 -11.97 1.57
N LYS A 70 -1.26 -11.87 2.74
CA LYS A 70 -0.79 -10.98 3.81
C LYS A 70 0.43 -11.60 4.48
N ASN A 71 1.46 -10.78 4.73
CA ASN A 71 2.69 -11.21 5.41
C ASN A 71 3.39 -12.41 4.73
N ARG A 72 3.64 -12.27 3.43
CA ARG A 72 4.21 -13.32 2.57
C ARG A 72 5.61 -13.79 2.96
N SER A 73 6.36 -12.94 3.70
CA SER A 73 7.76 -13.15 4.09
C SER A 73 7.97 -13.32 5.58
N PHE A 74 6.90 -13.34 6.38
CA PHE A 74 6.93 -13.52 7.85
C PHE A 74 7.69 -12.41 8.61
N GLU A 75 7.88 -11.25 7.99
CA GLU A 75 8.66 -10.14 8.55
C GLU A 75 7.84 -9.19 9.45
N PHE A 76 6.52 -9.38 9.59
CA PHE A 76 5.72 -8.57 10.49
C PHE A 76 6.14 -8.75 11.94
N ALA A 77 5.82 -7.81 12.82
CA ALA A 77 6.18 -7.88 14.24
C ALA A 77 5.70 -9.19 14.89
N ASN A 78 4.46 -9.61 14.59
CA ASN A 78 4.03 -10.99 14.79
C ASN A 78 4.28 -11.77 13.48
N PRO A 79 5.26 -12.67 13.43
CA PRO A 79 5.63 -13.34 12.19
C PRO A 79 4.53 -14.16 11.53
N LEU A 80 3.56 -14.62 12.31
CA LEU A 80 2.40 -15.36 11.81
C LEU A 80 1.14 -14.49 11.68
N MET A 81 1.25 -13.16 11.72
CA MET A 81 0.13 -12.28 11.45
C MET A 81 -0.47 -12.57 10.07
N GLY A 82 -1.78 -12.81 10.02
CA GLY A 82 -2.49 -13.21 8.79
C GLY A 82 -2.44 -14.71 8.48
N TRP A 83 -1.69 -15.49 9.26
CA TRP A 83 -1.57 -16.93 9.15
C TRP A 83 -2.15 -17.63 10.38
N SER A 84 -2.80 -18.77 10.14
CA SER A 84 -3.30 -19.66 11.19
C SER A 84 -2.91 -21.12 10.89
N THR A 85 -2.67 -21.89 11.93
CA THR A 85 -2.29 -23.29 11.84
C THR A 85 -3.36 -24.20 12.39
N GLU A 86 -3.51 -25.39 11.82
CA GLU A 86 -4.43 -26.41 12.29
C GLU A 86 -3.83 -27.81 12.05
N GLY A 87 -4.13 -28.76 12.93
CA GLY A 87 -3.66 -30.16 12.84
C GLY A 87 -2.43 -30.44 13.67
N LYS A 88 -1.74 -31.55 13.36
CA LYS A 88 -0.56 -32.03 14.09
C LYS A 88 0.71 -31.83 13.28
N GLY A 89 1.64 -31.07 13.82
CA GLY A 89 2.92 -30.75 13.20
C GLY A 89 3.63 -29.64 13.96
N LYS A 90 4.84 -29.36 13.56
CA LYS A 90 5.69 -28.34 14.14
C LYS A 90 5.92 -27.23 13.10
N LEU A 91 5.70 -25.99 13.49
CA LEU A 91 6.05 -24.81 12.71
C LEU A 91 7.00 -23.95 13.54
N LEU A 92 8.15 -23.63 12.97
CA LEU A 92 9.11 -22.69 13.54
C LEU A 92 9.28 -21.52 12.59
N VAL A 93 9.39 -20.32 13.15
CA VAL A 93 9.86 -19.14 12.41
C VAL A 93 11.37 -19.05 12.66
N ILE A 94 12.13 -19.14 11.61
CA ILE A 94 13.60 -19.07 11.63
C ILE A 94 14.00 -17.66 11.20
N ASN A 95 14.99 -17.09 11.88
CA ASN A 95 15.60 -15.80 11.53
C ASN A 95 17.04 -16.06 11.07
N ASP A 96 17.30 -15.91 9.78
CA ASP A 96 18.59 -16.13 9.15
C ASP A 96 19.04 -14.89 8.37
N GLY A 97 19.59 -13.94 9.09
CA GLY A 97 20.08 -12.68 8.53
C GLY A 97 21.27 -12.84 7.56
N LEU A 98 21.97 -13.98 7.58
CA LEU A 98 23.05 -14.25 6.62
C LEU A 98 22.48 -14.57 5.23
N ARG A 99 21.30 -15.20 5.17
CA ARG A 99 20.62 -15.50 3.91
C ARG A 99 20.09 -14.23 3.24
N ASN A 100 19.40 -13.40 3.99
CA ASN A 100 18.89 -12.11 3.52
C ASN A 100 18.74 -11.16 4.73
N PRO A 101 19.60 -10.15 4.87
CA PRO A 101 19.56 -9.26 6.03
C PRO A 101 18.33 -8.36 6.08
N LYS A 102 17.62 -8.18 4.96
CA LYS A 102 16.41 -7.35 4.89
C LYS A 102 15.12 -8.14 5.09
N ASN A 103 15.09 -9.41 4.68
CA ASN A 103 13.99 -10.35 4.85
C ASN A 103 14.57 -11.67 5.37
N ALA A 104 14.93 -11.66 6.66
CA ALA A 104 15.69 -12.73 7.29
C ALA A 104 14.84 -13.95 7.67
N ARG A 105 13.53 -13.75 7.81
CA ARG A 105 12.65 -14.80 8.32
C ARG A 105 12.16 -15.73 7.22
N TYR A 106 11.92 -16.96 7.64
CA TYR A 106 11.21 -17.98 6.88
C TYR A 106 10.55 -18.95 7.85
N ILE A 107 9.66 -19.80 7.38
CA ILE A 107 9.04 -20.85 8.21
C ILE A 107 9.65 -22.20 7.88
N SER A 108 9.82 -23.01 8.94
CA SER A 108 10.23 -24.42 8.89
C SER A 108 9.06 -25.26 9.36
N ILE A 109 8.61 -26.23 8.55
CA ILE A 109 7.42 -27.03 8.80
C ILE A 109 7.77 -28.52 8.77
N GLU A 110 7.36 -29.23 9.83
CA GLU A 110 7.49 -30.68 10.01
C GLU A 110 6.14 -31.25 10.42
N PRO A 111 5.36 -31.89 9.52
CA PRO A 111 4.15 -32.60 9.90
C PRO A 111 4.48 -33.87 10.70
N ASP A 112 3.71 -34.12 11.77
CA ASP A 112 3.93 -35.25 12.68
C ASP A 112 3.17 -36.51 12.18
N ASN A 113 3.57 -37.03 11.03
CA ASN A 113 2.90 -38.16 10.33
C ASN A 113 1.36 -38.03 10.31
N ALA A 114 0.88 -36.79 10.28
CA ALA A 114 -0.53 -36.42 10.29
C ALA A 114 -0.74 -35.25 9.34
N THR A 115 -1.95 -34.75 9.28
CA THR A 115 -2.25 -33.54 8.53
C THR A 115 -1.95 -32.30 9.37
N PHE A 116 -1.15 -31.39 8.81
CA PHE A 116 -0.89 -30.06 9.32
C PHE A 116 -1.21 -29.03 8.25
N SER A 117 -1.87 -27.94 8.60
CA SER A 117 -2.21 -26.91 7.61
C SER A 117 -1.83 -25.51 8.08
N LEU A 118 -1.50 -24.68 7.11
CA LEU A 118 -1.19 -23.26 7.25
C LEU A 118 -2.13 -22.47 6.33
N THR A 119 -2.99 -21.65 6.92
CA THR A 119 -4.02 -20.89 6.19
C THR A 119 -3.75 -19.39 6.27
N ASN A 120 -3.81 -18.69 5.12
CA ASN A 120 -3.72 -17.24 5.03
C ASN A 120 -5.09 -16.61 4.76
N GLU A 121 -5.42 -15.58 5.53
CA GLU A 121 -6.67 -14.84 5.42
C GLU A 121 -6.69 -13.79 4.32
N GLY A 122 -5.53 -13.47 3.72
CA GLY A 122 -5.36 -12.33 2.82
C GLY A 122 -5.53 -10.97 3.52
N PHE A 123 -5.79 -9.94 2.73
CA PHE A 123 -6.07 -8.58 3.22
C PHE A 123 -7.60 -8.42 3.40
N ARG A 124 -8.13 -8.85 4.57
CA ARG A 124 -9.59 -8.92 4.87
C ARG A 124 -10.36 -9.90 3.97
N GLY A 125 -9.70 -10.96 3.53
CA GLY A 125 -10.16 -11.97 2.58
C GLY A 125 -9.46 -11.87 1.24
N ILE A 126 -9.45 -12.97 0.50
CA ILE A 126 -8.90 -13.05 -0.86
C ILE A 126 -10.04 -12.94 -1.85
N GLY A 127 -9.97 -11.93 -2.75
CA GLY A 127 -10.94 -11.78 -3.83
C GLY A 127 -10.62 -12.71 -5.00
N LEU A 128 -11.55 -13.59 -5.37
CA LEU A 128 -11.44 -14.46 -6.54
C LEU A 128 -12.57 -14.16 -7.52
N HIS A 129 -12.27 -14.18 -8.82
CA HIS A 129 -13.25 -14.11 -9.89
C HIS A 129 -13.45 -15.50 -10.54
N GLU A 130 -14.67 -15.81 -10.87
CA GLU A 130 -14.97 -17.01 -11.65
C GLU A 130 -14.19 -17.02 -12.97
N ASN A 131 -13.59 -18.17 -13.30
CA ASN A 131 -12.68 -18.35 -14.42
C ASN A 131 -11.37 -17.55 -14.34
N GLY A 132 -11.16 -16.73 -13.29
CA GLY A 132 -9.92 -16.03 -13.03
C GLY A 132 -8.77 -17.00 -12.78
N THR A 133 -7.60 -16.65 -13.30
CA THR A 133 -6.37 -17.43 -13.14
C THR A 133 -5.48 -16.75 -12.12
N TYR A 134 -4.93 -17.54 -11.20
CA TYR A 134 -4.07 -17.05 -10.10
C TYR A 134 -2.77 -17.84 -10.09
N LYS A 135 -1.67 -17.13 -9.92
CA LYS A 135 -0.34 -17.73 -9.84
C LYS A 135 0.19 -17.61 -8.41
N LEU A 136 0.38 -18.78 -7.78
CA LEU A 136 1.21 -18.89 -6.59
C LEU A 136 2.68 -18.86 -7.02
N SER A 137 3.51 -18.17 -6.26
CA SER A 137 4.95 -18.36 -6.24
C SER A 137 5.41 -18.41 -4.78
N LEU A 138 6.40 -19.24 -4.48
CA LEU A 138 7.02 -19.31 -3.17
C LEU A 138 8.48 -19.72 -3.31
N ARG A 139 9.29 -19.37 -2.34
CA ARG A 139 10.61 -19.96 -2.17
C ARG A 139 10.51 -21.15 -1.24
N GLY A 140 11.14 -22.25 -1.62
CA GLY A 140 11.08 -23.48 -0.86
C GLY A 140 12.43 -24.20 -0.85
N LYS A 141 12.66 -24.97 0.22
CA LYS A 141 13.82 -25.84 0.41
C LYS A 141 13.39 -27.10 1.12
N LEU A 142 13.77 -28.26 0.59
CA LEU A 142 13.65 -29.53 1.28
C LEU A 142 14.86 -29.68 2.22
N VAL A 143 14.60 -29.98 3.49
CA VAL A 143 15.66 -30.13 4.51
C VAL A 143 15.92 -31.58 4.83
N SER A 144 14.90 -32.43 4.81
CA SER A 144 14.99 -33.87 5.04
C SER A 144 15.13 -34.64 3.74
N ASP A 145 15.49 -35.93 3.81
CA ASP A 145 15.60 -36.81 2.65
C ASP A 145 14.25 -37.11 1.98
N THR A 146 13.14 -36.93 2.72
CA THR A 146 11.79 -37.15 2.23
C THR A 146 11.00 -35.85 2.20
N GLN A 147 10.26 -35.62 1.11
CA GLN A 147 9.35 -34.49 1.01
C GLN A 147 7.99 -34.88 1.54
N PRO A 148 7.40 -34.13 2.52
CA PRO A 148 6.01 -34.32 2.87
C PRO A 148 5.11 -34.01 1.67
N LYS A 149 3.98 -34.65 1.57
CA LYS A 149 2.97 -34.26 0.56
C LYS A 149 2.45 -32.86 0.88
N ILE A 150 2.55 -31.96 -0.07
CA ILE A 150 2.13 -30.55 0.07
C ILE A 150 1.01 -30.28 -0.94
N VAL A 151 -0.19 -29.99 -0.45
CA VAL A 151 -1.33 -29.62 -1.28
C VAL A 151 -1.66 -28.14 -1.02
N VAL A 152 -1.74 -27.37 -2.09
CA VAL A 152 -2.12 -25.97 -2.07
C VAL A 152 -3.58 -25.82 -2.44
N GLN A 153 -4.35 -25.12 -1.64
CA GLN A 153 -5.80 -24.99 -1.77
C GLN A 153 -6.26 -23.55 -1.77
N LEU A 154 -7.23 -23.23 -2.61
CA LEU A 154 -8.09 -22.06 -2.51
C LEU A 154 -9.42 -22.49 -1.91
N LEU A 155 -9.89 -21.82 -0.87
CA LEU A 155 -11.07 -22.16 -0.11
C LEU A 155 -12.11 -21.05 -0.15
N ASP A 156 -13.39 -21.41 -0.11
CA ASP A 156 -14.45 -20.45 0.12
C ASP A 156 -14.60 -20.08 1.62
N THR A 157 -15.57 -19.23 1.92
CA THR A 157 -15.86 -18.76 3.29
C THR A 157 -16.24 -19.87 4.26
N THR A 158 -16.71 -21.02 3.74
CA THR A 158 -17.10 -22.20 4.52
C THR A 158 -16.00 -23.27 4.60
N ASN A 159 -14.79 -22.93 4.13
CA ASN A 159 -13.63 -23.81 3.98
C ASN A 159 -13.81 -24.94 2.93
N LYS A 160 -14.77 -24.82 2.03
CA LYS A 160 -14.91 -25.73 0.90
C LYS A 160 -13.83 -25.42 -0.15
N ILE A 161 -13.21 -26.48 -0.67
CA ILE A 161 -12.17 -26.37 -1.70
C ILE A 161 -12.77 -25.87 -3.02
N ILE A 162 -12.21 -24.78 -3.54
CA ILE A 162 -12.54 -24.19 -4.84
C ILE A 162 -11.60 -24.73 -5.91
N SER A 163 -10.33 -24.81 -5.58
CA SER A 163 -9.26 -25.29 -6.44
C SER A 163 -8.11 -25.82 -5.60
N GLU A 164 -7.46 -26.87 -6.05
CA GLU A 164 -6.28 -27.40 -5.39
C GLU A 164 -5.23 -27.89 -6.39
N ARG A 165 -3.97 -27.89 -5.95
CA ARG A 165 -2.81 -28.39 -6.70
C ARG A 165 -1.79 -28.95 -5.72
N GLU A 166 -1.04 -29.94 -6.13
CA GLU A 166 0.07 -30.49 -5.38
C GLU A 166 1.37 -29.72 -5.71
N LEU A 167 2.17 -29.43 -4.69
CA LEU A 167 3.50 -28.88 -4.81
C LEU A 167 4.52 -30.00 -4.62
N THR A 168 5.25 -30.31 -5.66
CA THR A 168 6.23 -31.42 -5.70
C THR A 168 7.61 -30.92 -6.13
N GLY A 169 8.63 -31.74 -5.91
CA GLY A 169 9.97 -31.52 -6.46
C GLY A 169 10.77 -30.45 -5.76
N LEU A 170 10.53 -30.24 -4.44
CA LEU A 170 11.37 -29.35 -3.64
C LEU A 170 12.82 -29.89 -3.63
N LYS A 171 13.78 -28.98 -3.82
CA LYS A 171 15.22 -29.27 -3.83
C LYS A 171 15.85 -29.01 -2.46
N PRO A 172 17.02 -29.60 -2.18
CA PRO A 172 17.78 -29.31 -0.97
C PRO A 172 18.27 -27.86 -0.86
N GLU A 173 18.36 -27.14 -1.99
CA GLU A 173 18.72 -25.72 -2.05
C GLU A 173 17.44 -24.87 -2.15
N TRP A 174 17.55 -23.61 -1.73
CA TRP A 174 16.50 -22.65 -1.92
C TRP A 174 16.22 -22.40 -3.42
N ASP A 175 14.99 -22.69 -3.87
CA ASP A 175 14.54 -22.43 -5.24
C ASP A 175 13.16 -21.79 -5.23
N THR A 176 12.73 -21.27 -6.37
CA THR A 176 11.40 -20.66 -6.55
C THR A 176 10.48 -21.63 -7.27
N TYR A 177 9.33 -21.86 -6.68
CA TYR A 177 8.28 -22.76 -7.19
C TYR A 177 7.05 -21.95 -7.57
N SER A 178 6.36 -22.38 -8.62
CA SER A 178 5.15 -21.71 -9.09
C SER A 178 4.04 -22.71 -9.42
N ILE A 179 2.83 -22.36 -9.05
CA ILE A 179 1.61 -23.14 -9.34
C ILE A 179 0.55 -22.18 -9.87
N VAL A 180 -0.22 -22.64 -10.85
CA VAL A 180 -1.33 -21.87 -11.43
C VAL A 180 -2.65 -22.51 -11.05
N PHE A 181 -3.59 -21.70 -10.58
CA PHE A 181 -4.95 -22.05 -10.20
C PHE A 181 -5.94 -21.36 -11.13
N LYS A 182 -7.08 -22.01 -11.35
CA LYS A 182 -8.27 -21.40 -11.93
C LYS A 182 -9.39 -21.44 -10.90
N SER A 183 -10.01 -20.31 -10.61
CA SER A 183 -11.16 -20.27 -9.72
C SER A 183 -12.41 -20.71 -10.44
N SER A 184 -13.20 -21.58 -9.81
CA SER A 184 -14.51 -22.01 -10.31
C SER A 184 -15.66 -21.10 -9.89
N LYS A 185 -15.38 -20.06 -9.08
CA LYS A 185 -16.39 -19.16 -8.51
C LYS A 185 -15.85 -17.76 -8.31
N THR A 186 -16.77 -16.77 -8.29
CA THR A 186 -16.50 -15.44 -7.76
C THR A 186 -16.74 -15.42 -6.26
N ILE A 187 -15.71 -15.08 -5.48
CA ILE A 187 -15.74 -15.04 -4.01
C ILE A 187 -14.97 -13.81 -3.51
N GLN A 188 -15.55 -13.05 -2.57
CA GLN A 188 -14.93 -11.86 -2.03
C GLN A 188 -13.98 -12.14 -0.85
N LYS A 189 -14.20 -13.25 -0.12
CA LYS A 189 -13.47 -13.60 1.11
C LYS A 189 -13.00 -15.05 1.09
N ALA A 190 -12.35 -15.44 0.01
CA ALA A 190 -11.67 -16.73 -0.06
C ALA A 190 -10.44 -16.75 0.87
N LYS A 191 -9.91 -17.93 1.12
CA LYS A 191 -8.69 -18.19 1.88
C LYS A 191 -7.71 -19.00 1.03
N PHE A 192 -6.44 -18.85 1.33
CA PHE A 192 -5.36 -19.67 0.81
C PHE A 192 -4.89 -20.65 1.89
N ARG A 193 -4.67 -21.93 1.55
CA ARG A 193 -4.21 -22.94 2.49
C ARG A 193 -3.11 -23.80 1.88
N LEU A 194 -2.07 -24.05 2.67
CA LEU A 194 -1.10 -25.12 2.47
C LEU A 194 -1.43 -26.27 3.41
N VAL A 195 -1.53 -27.48 2.88
CA VAL A 195 -1.78 -28.72 3.65
C VAL A 195 -0.57 -29.62 3.50
N PHE A 196 0.00 -30.01 4.63
CA PHE A 196 1.14 -30.90 4.73
C PHE A 196 0.71 -32.24 5.32
N SER A 197 1.18 -33.36 4.77
CA SER A 197 0.91 -34.67 5.30
C SER A 197 2.08 -35.63 5.10
N GLY A 198 2.16 -36.65 5.95
CA GLY A 198 3.28 -37.59 5.99
C GLY A 198 4.44 -37.08 6.87
N THR A 199 5.66 -37.36 6.44
CA THR A 199 6.89 -37.01 7.16
C THR A 199 7.82 -36.16 6.30
N GLY A 200 8.69 -35.39 6.93
CA GLY A 200 9.71 -34.60 6.28
C GLY A 200 9.71 -33.16 6.77
N LEU A 201 10.81 -32.46 6.51
CA LEU A 201 11.05 -31.10 6.94
C LEU A 201 11.25 -30.20 5.72
N VAL A 202 10.45 -29.14 5.62
CA VAL A 202 10.54 -28.15 4.54
C VAL A 202 10.63 -26.75 5.09
N ASN A 203 11.42 -25.90 4.43
CA ASN A 203 11.47 -24.47 4.68
C ASN A 203 10.76 -23.72 3.57
N LEU A 204 9.92 -22.76 3.92
CA LEU A 204 9.16 -21.94 2.98
C LEU A 204 9.29 -20.44 3.31
N ASP A 205 9.31 -19.63 2.26
CA ASP A 205 9.39 -18.17 2.34
C ASP A 205 8.75 -17.52 1.11
N MET A 206 8.49 -16.21 1.17
CA MET A 206 7.97 -15.40 0.06
C MET A 206 6.75 -16.02 -0.63
N ILE A 207 5.80 -16.48 0.18
CA ILE A 207 4.57 -17.12 -0.32
C ILE A 207 3.64 -16.06 -0.86
N SER A 208 3.50 -15.97 -2.17
CA SER A 208 2.78 -14.91 -2.90
C SER A 208 1.73 -15.49 -3.84
N LEU A 209 0.56 -14.88 -3.89
CA LEU A 209 -0.53 -15.26 -4.80
C LEU A 209 -1.03 -14.03 -5.56
N PHE A 210 -0.92 -14.06 -6.88
CA PHE A 210 -1.35 -12.97 -7.75
C PHE A 210 -2.39 -13.42 -8.77
N PRO A 211 -3.37 -12.57 -9.13
CA PRO A 211 -4.11 -12.75 -10.37
C PRO A 211 -3.15 -12.64 -11.55
N THR A 212 -3.38 -13.39 -12.61
CA THR A 212 -2.61 -13.27 -13.86
C THR A 212 -3.11 -12.10 -14.72
N ASP A 213 -4.37 -11.69 -14.56
CA ASP A 213 -4.95 -10.49 -15.20
C ASP A 213 -4.65 -9.23 -14.37
N THR A 214 -3.42 -8.77 -14.49
CA THR A 214 -2.93 -7.52 -13.89
C THR A 214 -2.96 -6.38 -14.90
N TRP A 215 -2.71 -5.15 -14.45
CA TRP A 215 -2.59 -4.00 -15.33
C TRP A 215 -1.47 -4.22 -16.36
N LYS A 216 -1.81 -4.07 -17.65
CA LYS A 216 -0.93 -4.35 -18.80
C LYS A 216 -0.30 -5.75 -18.79
N GLY A 217 -0.91 -6.71 -18.07
CA GLY A 217 -0.43 -8.10 -18.01
C GLY A 217 0.94 -8.27 -17.31
N ARG A 218 1.38 -7.30 -16.50
CA ARG A 218 2.68 -7.39 -15.82
C ARG A 218 2.66 -8.44 -14.71
N PRO A 219 3.61 -9.39 -14.70
CA PRO A 219 3.73 -10.35 -13.62
C PRO A 219 3.90 -9.65 -12.27
N ASN A 220 3.15 -10.11 -11.25
CA ASN A 220 3.15 -9.53 -9.89
C ASN A 220 2.87 -8.02 -9.89
N GLY A 221 2.08 -7.55 -10.84
CA GLY A 221 1.80 -6.15 -11.08
C GLY A 221 0.63 -5.61 -10.27
N LEU A 222 0.03 -4.53 -10.77
CA LEU A 222 -1.05 -3.82 -10.13
C LEU A 222 -2.41 -4.38 -10.53
N ARG A 223 -3.41 -4.16 -9.69
CA ARG A 223 -4.81 -4.52 -9.96
C ARG A 223 -5.35 -3.75 -11.15
N LYS A 224 -5.73 -4.49 -12.20
CA LYS A 224 -6.24 -3.93 -13.45
C LYS A 224 -7.50 -3.10 -13.26
N ASP A 225 -8.43 -3.59 -12.44
CA ASP A 225 -9.72 -2.93 -12.18
C ASP A 225 -9.55 -1.57 -11.47
N LEU A 226 -8.60 -1.46 -10.55
CA LEU A 226 -8.33 -0.21 -9.83
C LEU A 226 -7.53 0.77 -10.69
N VAL A 227 -6.48 0.30 -11.36
CA VAL A 227 -5.66 1.18 -12.21
C VAL A 227 -6.46 1.69 -13.41
N GLN A 228 -7.38 0.90 -13.96
CA GLN A 228 -8.28 1.38 -15.03
C GLN A 228 -9.09 2.61 -14.57
N LYS A 229 -9.62 2.58 -13.34
CA LYS A 229 -10.35 3.74 -12.79
C LYS A 229 -9.45 4.97 -12.62
N LEU A 230 -8.19 4.78 -12.23
CA LEU A 230 -7.24 5.88 -12.15
C LEU A 230 -6.91 6.45 -13.55
N ALA A 231 -6.74 5.58 -14.53
CA ALA A 231 -6.50 5.98 -15.94
C ALA A 231 -7.70 6.74 -16.53
N ASP A 232 -8.93 6.29 -16.23
CA ASP A 232 -10.17 6.93 -16.71
C ASP A 232 -10.33 8.37 -16.19
N LEU A 233 -9.71 8.69 -15.05
CA LEU A 233 -9.67 10.05 -14.50
C LEU A 233 -8.81 11.00 -15.35
N LYS A 234 -7.88 10.48 -16.18
CA LYS A 234 -6.95 11.27 -17.00
C LYS A 234 -6.19 12.33 -16.17
N PRO A 235 -5.50 11.94 -15.10
CA PRO A 235 -4.83 12.88 -14.21
C PRO A 235 -3.61 13.51 -14.90
N GLY A 236 -3.32 14.77 -14.61
CA GLY A 236 -2.12 15.44 -15.07
C GLY A 236 -0.87 14.99 -14.33
N PHE A 237 -1.01 14.54 -13.08
CA PHE A 237 0.10 14.01 -12.27
C PHE A 237 -0.38 12.97 -11.26
N VAL A 238 0.57 12.17 -10.75
CA VAL A 238 0.40 11.27 -9.60
C VAL A 238 1.40 11.67 -8.53
N ARG A 239 0.90 12.18 -7.40
CA ARG A 239 1.69 12.49 -6.20
C ARG A 239 1.73 11.26 -5.31
N PHE A 240 2.93 10.78 -4.98
CA PHE A 240 3.15 9.56 -4.21
C PHE A 240 4.44 9.64 -3.37
N PRO A 241 4.68 8.76 -2.38
CA PRO A 241 3.82 7.70 -1.87
C PRO A 241 2.83 8.20 -0.82
N GLY A 242 2.74 9.49 -0.60
CA GLY A 242 1.83 10.11 0.35
C GLY A 242 2.38 11.40 0.96
N GLY A 243 1.93 11.70 2.16
CA GLY A 243 2.41 12.79 3.02
C GLY A 243 3.00 12.21 4.30
N CYS A 244 2.17 11.99 5.35
CA CYS A 244 2.62 11.46 6.63
C CYS A 244 3.36 10.12 6.54
N ILE A 245 3.03 9.29 5.54
CA ILE A 245 3.74 8.03 5.32
C ILE A 245 5.21 8.24 4.97
N VAL A 246 5.55 9.36 4.31
CA VAL A 246 6.93 9.72 3.95
C VAL A 246 7.72 10.10 5.18
N GLU A 247 7.08 10.82 6.10
CA GLU A 247 7.66 11.21 7.38
C GLU A 247 7.94 9.99 8.27
N GLY A 248 7.06 8.98 8.21
CA GLY A 248 7.16 7.78 9.03
C GLY A 248 6.74 8.02 10.48
N ARG A 249 6.76 6.96 11.28
CA ARG A 249 6.53 7.02 12.71
C ARG A 249 7.67 7.71 13.46
N ASP A 250 8.90 7.40 13.05
CA ASP A 250 10.15 7.93 13.53
C ASP A 250 11.13 8.00 12.35
N LEU A 251 12.27 8.71 12.49
CA LEU A 251 13.22 8.86 11.39
C LEU A 251 13.83 7.53 10.92
N ALA A 252 13.95 6.53 11.80
CA ALA A 252 14.46 5.21 11.44
C ALA A 252 13.47 4.43 10.56
N ASN A 253 12.18 4.71 10.69
CA ASN A 253 11.08 4.11 9.92
C ASN A 253 10.46 5.09 8.90
N ARG A 254 11.19 6.14 8.51
CA ARG A 254 10.76 7.01 7.41
C ARG A 254 10.74 6.24 6.09
N TYR A 255 9.96 6.70 5.15
CA TYR A 255 9.94 6.12 3.81
C TYR A 255 11.26 6.45 3.09
N GLN A 256 12.11 5.44 2.93
CA GLN A 256 13.37 5.53 2.20
C GLN A 256 13.19 4.89 0.81
N TRP A 257 13.10 5.72 -0.23
CA TRP A 257 12.81 5.26 -1.57
C TRP A 257 13.83 4.22 -2.10
N LYS A 258 15.10 4.32 -1.69
CA LYS A 258 16.18 3.38 -2.07
C LYS A 258 15.91 1.95 -1.58
N GLU A 259 15.13 1.79 -0.51
CA GLU A 259 14.71 0.47 0.01
C GLU A 259 13.51 -0.10 -0.76
N THR A 260 12.87 0.69 -1.61
CA THR A 260 11.66 0.34 -2.34
C THR A 260 11.89 -0.03 -3.80
N VAL A 261 13.15 0.01 -4.26
CA VAL A 261 13.55 -0.34 -5.62
C VAL A 261 14.41 -1.60 -5.62
N GLY A 262 14.54 -2.24 -6.77
CA GLY A 262 15.25 -3.53 -6.87
C GLY A 262 14.32 -4.73 -6.71
N ASN A 263 14.90 -5.91 -6.49
CA ASN A 263 14.13 -7.15 -6.36
C ASN A 263 13.19 -7.08 -5.13
N PRO A 264 11.89 -7.35 -5.26
CA PRO A 264 10.97 -7.36 -4.12
C PRO A 264 11.39 -8.27 -2.96
N PHE A 265 12.18 -9.32 -3.22
CA PHE A 265 12.75 -10.18 -2.19
C PHE A 265 13.76 -9.42 -1.30
N ASP A 266 14.45 -8.43 -1.86
CA ASP A 266 15.48 -7.64 -1.18
C ASP A 266 14.95 -6.31 -0.62
N ARG A 267 13.65 -6.03 -0.80
CA ARG A 267 13.02 -4.84 -0.25
C ARG A 267 12.66 -5.09 1.21
N LYS A 268 13.12 -4.22 2.12
CA LYS A 268 12.87 -4.35 3.56
C LYS A 268 11.38 -4.13 3.86
N VAL A 269 10.77 -5.07 4.58
CA VAL A 269 9.41 -4.85 5.11
C VAL A 269 9.47 -3.81 6.23
N MET A 270 8.61 -2.80 6.17
CA MET A 270 8.59 -1.70 7.12
C MET A 270 7.23 -1.55 7.76
N ILE A 271 7.22 -1.21 9.05
CA ILE A 271 5.97 -0.88 9.75
C ILE A 271 5.36 0.39 9.16
N ASN A 272 4.08 0.34 8.84
CA ASN A 272 3.35 1.51 8.36
C ASN A 272 3.01 2.44 9.55
N ARG A 273 3.23 3.75 9.36
CA ARG A 273 2.96 4.75 10.42
C ARG A 273 1.48 4.79 10.83
N TRP A 274 0.56 4.45 9.94
CA TRP A 274 -0.87 4.47 10.18
C TRP A 274 -1.39 3.39 11.14
N ASN A 275 -0.53 2.52 11.68
CA ASN A 275 -0.91 1.60 12.75
C ASN A 275 -1.39 2.33 14.00
N THR A 276 -0.87 3.51 14.30
CA THR A 276 -1.21 4.28 15.49
C THR A 276 -2.59 4.93 15.42
N GLU A 277 -3.18 5.04 14.22
CA GLU A 277 -4.51 5.62 14.01
C GLU A 277 -5.64 4.59 14.16
N PHE A 278 -5.31 3.32 14.42
CA PHE A 278 -6.26 2.21 14.43
C PHE A 278 -6.04 1.29 15.63
N ASP A 279 -6.18 1.83 16.83
CA ASP A 279 -5.97 1.13 18.12
C ASP A 279 -6.90 -0.07 18.32
N TYR A 280 -8.02 -0.14 17.59
CA TYR A 280 -8.93 -1.28 17.60
C TYR A 280 -8.38 -2.50 16.85
N ARG A 281 -7.27 -2.36 16.12
CA ARG A 281 -6.60 -3.48 15.45
C ARG A 281 -5.66 -4.17 16.42
N PRO A 282 -5.52 -5.51 16.33
CA PRO A 282 -4.38 -6.21 16.93
C PRO A 282 -3.11 -5.64 16.29
N ALA A 283 -2.56 -4.63 16.93
CA ALA A 283 -1.42 -3.90 16.38
C ALA A 283 -0.11 -4.66 16.64
N PRO A 284 0.89 -4.37 15.82
CA PRO A 284 0.82 -3.71 14.52
C PRO A 284 0.51 -4.74 13.43
N ASP A 285 -0.53 -4.50 12.64
CA ASP A 285 -0.96 -5.41 11.58
C ASP A 285 -0.78 -4.82 10.17
N TYR A 286 -0.35 -3.56 10.07
CA TYR A 286 -0.15 -2.85 8.84
C TYR A 286 1.34 -2.59 8.57
N PHE A 287 1.84 -3.20 7.51
CA PHE A 287 3.22 -3.13 7.06
C PHE A 287 3.27 -2.84 5.57
N GLN A 288 4.38 -2.25 5.13
CA GLN A 288 4.69 -2.00 3.73
C GLN A 288 5.70 -3.04 3.27
N THR A 289 5.34 -3.83 2.27
CA THR A 289 6.27 -4.78 1.63
C THR A 289 7.01 -4.13 0.47
N PHE A 290 6.61 -2.91 0.10
CA PHE A 290 7.10 -2.17 -1.05
C PHE A 290 6.97 -2.92 -2.38
N GLY A 291 6.00 -3.82 -2.48
CA GLY A 291 5.61 -4.38 -3.77
C GLY A 291 5.13 -3.31 -4.76
N LEU A 292 4.53 -2.24 -4.23
CA LEU A 292 4.34 -0.95 -4.90
C LEU A 292 5.37 0.02 -4.34
N GLY A 293 6.55 0.05 -4.95
CA GLY A 293 7.65 0.94 -4.61
C GLY A 293 7.82 2.07 -5.62
N PHE A 294 8.91 2.84 -5.51
CA PHE A 294 9.11 4.00 -6.38
C PHE A 294 9.15 3.64 -7.86
N TYR A 295 9.77 2.52 -8.21
CA TYR A 295 9.77 2.05 -9.59
C TYR A 295 8.35 1.82 -10.12
N GLU A 296 7.52 1.13 -9.36
CA GLU A 296 6.15 0.82 -9.74
C GLU A 296 5.26 2.07 -9.77
N TYR A 297 5.51 3.07 -8.91
CA TYR A 297 4.82 4.36 -8.99
C TYR A 297 5.17 5.14 -10.25
N PHE A 298 6.44 5.19 -10.64
CA PHE A 298 6.85 5.80 -11.91
C PHE A 298 6.20 5.10 -13.09
N GLN A 299 6.21 3.76 -13.09
CA GLN A 299 5.58 2.97 -14.12
C GLN A 299 4.07 3.19 -14.18
N LEU A 300 3.40 3.31 -13.02
CA LEU A 300 1.97 3.64 -12.95
C LEU A 300 1.69 5.01 -13.56
N ALA A 301 2.45 6.03 -13.19
CA ALA A 301 2.26 7.38 -13.72
C ALA A 301 2.40 7.40 -15.26
N GLU A 302 3.45 6.78 -15.79
CA GLU A 302 3.65 6.64 -17.25
C GLU A 302 2.49 5.90 -17.91
N ASP A 303 2.07 4.78 -17.33
CA ASP A 303 1.01 3.92 -17.86
C ASP A 303 -0.33 4.61 -18.04
N ILE A 304 -0.65 5.56 -17.15
CA ILE A 304 -1.91 6.32 -17.18
C ILE A 304 -1.75 7.70 -17.83
N GLY A 305 -0.55 8.01 -18.36
CA GLY A 305 -0.27 9.27 -19.08
C GLY A 305 -0.13 10.48 -18.15
N ALA A 306 0.22 10.26 -16.88
CA ALA A 306 0.39 11.29 -15.87
C ALA A 306 1.87 11.60 -15.59
N LYS A 307 2.18 12.82 -15.12
CA LYS A 307 3.51 13.14 -14.60
C LYS A 307 3.71 12.52 -13.22
N ALA A 308 4.90 12.04 -12.94
CA ALA A 308 5.26 11.57 -11.60
C ALA A 308 5.63 12.75 -10.70
N LEU A 309 5.03 12.80 -9.51
CA LEU A 309 5.32 13.79 -8.46
C LEU A 309 5.72 13.05 -7.17
N PRO A 310 6.97 12.55 -7.08
CA PRO A 310 7.46 11.86 -5.90
C PRO A 310 7.64 12.82 -4.73
N ILE A 311 7.33 12.33 -3.53
CA ILE A 311 7.51 13.07 -2.28
C ILE A 311 8.61 12.39 -1.47
N LEU A 312 9.57 13.18 -0.99
CA LEU A 312 10.70 12.72 -0.19
C LEU A 312 10.67 13.27 1.23
N ASN A 313 11.30 12.53 2.15
CA ASN A 313 11.53 12.99 3.52
C ASN A 313 12.63 14.06 3.53
N CYS A 314 12.43 15.11 4.31
CA CYS A 314 13.37 16.24 4.48
C CYS A 314 14.01 16.29 5.88
N GLY A 315 14.12 15.15 6.57
CA GLY A 315 14.71 15.07 7.91
C GLY A 315 13.70 15.26 9.04
N MET A 316 12.43 14.96 8.79
CA MET A 316 11.35 15.07 9.79
C MET A 316 10.57 13.78 9.91
N ALA A 317 10.28 13.34 11.13
CA ALA A 317 9.26 12.34 11.44
C ALA A 317 7.90 13.01 11.65
N CYS A 318 6.82 12.24 11.49
CA CYS A 318 5.46 12.75 11.62
C CYS A 318 5.21 13.38 13.00
N GLN A 319 4.71 14.61 13.02
CA GLN A 319 4.45 15.37 14.25
C GLN A 319 3.44 14.71 15.18
N PHE A 320 2.58 13.86 14.66
CA PHE A 320 1.61 13.08 15.47
C PHE A 320 2.21 11.81 16.08
N ASN A 321 3.48 11.51 15.80
CA ASN A 321 4.22 10.38 16.35
C ASN A 321 5.40 10.90 17.18
N THR A 322 6.64 10.70 16.73
CA THR A 322 7.81 11.14 17.51
C THR A 322 8.16 12.61 17.29
N ALA A 323 7.77 13.20 16.18
CA ALA A 323 8.16 14.55 15.77
C ALA A 323 9.70 14.79 15.76
N GLU A 324 10.48 13.71 15.58
CA GLU A 324 11.94 13.81 15.48
C GLU A 324 12.35 14.73 14.33
N LEU A 325 13.38 15.52 14.58
CA LEU A 325 14.01 16.39 13.58
C LEU A 325 15.49 16.05 13.50
N VAL A 326 15.99 15.90 12.30
CA VAL A 326 17.42 15.80 12.06
C VAL A 326 18.07 17.18 12.26
N ALA A 327 19.29 17.23 12.79
CA ALA A 327 20.03 18.48 12.89
C ALA A 327 20.35 19.04 11.50
N ASN A 328 20.38 20.37 11.35
CA ASN A 328 20.67 21.03 10.07
C ASN A 328 22.02 20.61 9.47
N THR A 329 22.98 20.26 10.32
CA THR A 329 24.30 19.77 9.92
C THR A 329 24.29 18.32 9.40
N GLU A 330 23.16 17.62 9.50
CA GLU A 330 23.00 16.21 9.14
C GLU A 330 21.97 16.04 7.99
N LEU A 331 21.66 17.11 7.26
CA LEU A 331 20.72 17.09 6.13
C LEU A 331 21.29 16.51 4.84
N ASP A 332 22.61 16.41 4.72
CA ASP A 332 23.28 15.93 3.51
C ASP A 332 22.75 14.58 2.98
N PRO A 333 22.47 13.55 3.81
CA PRO A 333 21.90 12.30 3.32
C PRO A 333 20.50 12.46 2.68
N TYR A 334 19.68 13.38 3.15
CA TYR A 334 18.35 13.67 2.62
C TYR A 334 18.42 14.41 1.29
N ILE A 335 19.38 15.36 1.17
CA ILE A 335 19.68 16.06 -0.08
C ILE A 335 20.19 15.03 -1.10
N GLN A 336 21.10 14.15 -0.70
CA GLN A 336 21.62 13.10 -1.57
C GLN A 336 20.53 12.11 -2.01
N ASP A 337 19.55 11.81 -1.16
CA ASP A 337 18.39 10.99 -1.54
C ASP A 337 17.58 11.65 -2.68
N ALA A 338 17.45 12.98 -2.67
CA ALA A 338 16.76 13.71 -3.74
C ALA A 338 17.58 13.71 -5.04
N VAL A 339 18.88 13.96 -4.97
CA VAL A 339 19.78 13.93 -6.12
C VAL A 339 19.81 12.53 -6.76
N ASP A 340 19.95 11.49 -5.93
CA ASP A 340 19.95 10.10 -6.38
C ASP A 340 18.60 9.71 -7.02
N LEU A 341 17.47 10.26 -6.54
CA LEU A 341 16.17 10.01 -7.15
C LEU A 341 16.05 10.66 -8.54
N ILE A 342 16.57 11.87 -8.70
CA ILE A 342 16.62 12.52 -10.01
C ILE A 342 17.47 11.69 -10.98
N GLU A 343 18.61 11.18 -10.53
CA GLU A 343 19.45 10.27 -11.32
C GLU A 343 18.71 8.96 -11.62
N PHE A 344 18.02 8.36 -10.64
CA PHE A 344 17.21 7.15 -10.85
C PHE A 344 16.14 7.37 -11.92
N ALA A 345 15.48 8.52 -11.90
CA ALA A 345 14.40 8.83 -12.84
C ALA A 345 14.90 9.19 -14.24
N ASN A 346 15.97 9.98 -14.35
CA ASN A 346 16.41 10.61 -15.62
C ASN A 346 17.81 10.19 -16.07
N GLY A 347 18.64 9.61 -15.17
CA GLY A 347 20.01 9.20 -15.50
C GLY A 347 20.06 8.12 -16.58
N ASP A 348 21.10 8.14 -17.38
CA ASP A 348 21.37 7.09 -18.37
C ASP A 348 22.00 5.84 -17.72
N THR A 349 22.26 4.82 -18.51
CA THR A 349 22.82 3.53 -18.05
C THR A 349 24.27 3.62 -17.57
N THR A 350 24.95 4.74 -17.74
CA THR A 350 26.33 4.95 -17.26
C THR A 350 26.33 5.41 -15.81
N THR A 351 25.21 5.94 -15.32
CA THR A 351 25.06 6.37 -13.95
C THR A 351 24.66 5.20 -13.04
N LYS A 352 24.94 5.29 -11.74
CA LYS A 352 24.61 4.24 -10.76
C LYS A 352 23.14 3.91 -10.74
N TRP A 353 22.32 4.95 -10.56
CA TRP A 353 20.87 4.79 -10.37
C TRP A 353 20.14 4.60 -11.71
N GLY A 354 20.59 5.22 -12.78
CA GLY A 354 20.08 4.97 -14.12
C GLY A 354 20.36 3.53 -14.58
N ASN A 355 21.55 2.99 -14.28
CA ASN A 355 21.88 1.58 -14.53
C ASN A 355 20.98 0.64 -13.73
N LEU A 356 20.72 0.95 -12.44
CA LEU A 356 19.80 0.14 -11.63
C LEU A 356 18.42 0.13 -12.25
N ARG A 357 17.88 1.30 -12.63
CA ARG A 357 16.59 1.39 -13.30
C ARG A 357 16.57 0.55 -14.58
N ALA A 358 17.57 0.68 -15.44
CA ALA A 358 17.62 -0.04 -16.72
C ALA A 358 17.60 -1.57 -16.58
N LYS A 359 18.10 -2.12 -15.49
CA LYS A 359 18.03 -3.57 -15.19
C LYS A 359 16.59 -4.05 -14.92
N TRP A 360 15.69 -3.15 -14.55
CA TRP A 360 14.31 -3.45 -14.22
C TRP A 360 13.34 -3.06 -15.32
N VAL A 361 13.80 -2.28 -16.29
CA VAL A 361 12.98 -1.71 -17.36
C VAL A 361 13.41 -2.28 -18.71
N THR A 362 12.45 -2.85 -19.40
CA THR A 362 12.48 -3.05 -20.85
C THR A 362 12.11 -1.78 -21.64
N LEU A 363 11.87 -0.64 -20.97
CA LEU A 363 11.29 0.57 -21.54
C LEU A 363 12.14 1.82 -21.27
N ASN A 364 12.24 2.68 -22.26
CA ASN A 364 12.77 4.04 -22.16
C ASN A 364 11.82 4.90 -21.34
N LEU A 365 11.99 4.89 -20.01
CA LEU A 365 11.28 5.83 -19.13
C LEU A 365 11.97 7.18 -19.24
N SER A 366 11.42 8.10 -20.00
CA SER A 366 11.73 9.53 -19.86
C SER A 366 10.74 10.12 -18.86
N ILE A 367 11.14 10.16 -17.60
CA ILE A 367 10.28 10.64 -16.52
C ILE A 367 10.59 12.11 -16.28
N TRP A 368 9.64 12.99 -16.60
CA TRP A 368 9.66 14.37 -16.12
C TRP A 368 9.22 14.37 -14.67
N ILE A 369 10.11 14.74 -13.75
CA ILE A 369 9.83 14.81 -12.31
C ILE A 369 9.62 16.26 -11.92
N ASP A 370 8.46 16.56 -11.35
CA ASP A 370 8.28 17.69 -10.47
C ASP A 370 8.52 17.18 -9.04
N LEU A 371 9.66 17.51 -8.44
CA LEU A 371 10.04 17.03 -7.10
C LEU A 371 9.26 17.76 -6.02
N GLY A 372 8.47 17.06 -5.22
CA GLY A 372 7.85 17.59 -4.02
C GLY A 372 8.63 17.19 -2.77
N LEU A 373 9.03 18.16 -1.95
CA LEU A 373 9.54 17.90 -0.61
C LEU A 373 8.33 17.73 0.33
N GLY A 374 8.22 16.55 0.94
CA GLY A 374 7.04 16.16 1.70
C GLY A 374 6.89 16.90 2.99
N MET A 375 5.77 17.58 3.14
CA MET A 375 5.25 18.12 4.38
C MET A 375 3.76 17.98 4.40
N SER A 376 3.24 17.18 5.33
CA SER A 376 1.87 17.27 5.75
C SER A 376 1.79 18.26 6.90
N ASN A 377 1.17 19.43 6.69
CA ASN A 377 0.74 20.39 7.72
C ASN A 377 1.82 21.14 8.55
N GLY A 378 3.09 21.13 8.19
CA GLY A 378 4.13 21.80 8.97
C GLY A 378 4.75 23.05 8.34
N VAL A 379 3.98 23.93 7.69
CA VAL A 379 4.51 25.14 7.01
C VAL A 379 5.17 26.12 8.00
N HIS A 380 4.92 26.04 9.29
CA HIS A 380 5.37 27.05 10.26
C HIS A 380 6.84 26.95 10.70
N ASN A 381 7.53 25.82 10.52
CA ASN A 381 8.91 25.68 11.00
C ASN A 381 9.99 25.55 9.91
N ILE A 382 9.62 25.39 8.65
CA ILE A 382 10.57 25.16 7.56
C ILE A 382 11.06 26.46 6.92
N SER A 383 10.31 27.54 6.99
CA SER A 383 10.78 28.85 6.52
C SER A 383 12.07 29.32 7.22
N LYS A 384 12.42 28.74 8.37
CA LYS A 384 13.70 29.01 9.06
C LYS A 384 14.86 28.13 8.57
N ASN A 385 14.61 27.00 7.93
CA ASN A 385 15.65 26.02 7.56
C ASN A 385 15.95 25.93 6.06
N ILE A 386 15.10 26.52 5.20
CA ILE A 386 15.34 26.55 3.75
C ILE A 386 15.66 27.98 3.29
N SER A 387 16.63 28.62 3.94
CA SER A 387 17.41 29.63 3.24
C SER A 387 18.60 28.93 2.56
N CYS A 388 18.35 28.25 1.48
CA CYS A 388 19.42 27.75 0.63
C CYS A 388 20.17 28.91 0.01
N SER A 389 21.27 29.28 0.65
CA SER A 389 22.27 30.19 0.14
C SER A 389 23.36 29.44 -0.63
N LYS A 390 22.99 28.67 -1.65
CA LYS A 390 23.94 28.26 -2.70
C LYS A 390 23.18 28.17 -4.02
N PRO A 391 23.59 28.97 -5.03
CA PRO A 391 23.11 28.75 -6.40
C PRO A 391 23.66 27.42 -6.95
N PHE A 392 22.84 26.71 -7.70
CA PHE A 392 23.25 25.56 -8.52
C PHE A 392 24.20 25.99 -9.61
#